data_84c0e68e6aae095b63402d8114a46e43
#
_entry.id   84c0e68e6aae095b63402d8114a46e43
#
_cell.length_a   1.000
_cell.length_b   1.000
_cell.length_c   1.000
_cell.angle_alpha   90.00
_cell.angle_beta   90.00
_cell.angle_gamma   90.00
#
_symmetry.space_group_name_H-M   'P 1'
#
loop_
_entity.id
_entity.type
_entity.pdbx_description
1 polymer ?
#
loop_
_entity_poly.entity_id
_entity_poly.type
_entity_poly.pdbx_seq_one_letter_code
_entity_poly.pdbx_strand_id
1 'polypeptide(L)' 'MNVFAVHQASTLCGENETKLYSSPVDARVRYTELITEYLSRGDDLHILEHTDHEFYADNESAGTYNRIAIETIKIQ' A
#
# COMPACT_ATOMS: atom_id res chain seq x y z
N MET A 1 -18.83 -3.98 14.18
CA MET A 1 -17.91 -2.86 14.00
C MET A 1 -16.74 -3.28 13.11
N ASN A 2 -16.36 -2.45 12.16
CA ASN A 2 -15.25 -2.74 11.27
C ASN A 2 -14.14 -1.73 11.47
N VAL A 3 -12.91 -2.19 11.37
CA VAL A 3 -11.76 -1.32 11.20
C VAL A 3 -11.10 -1.63 9.86
N PHE A 4 -10.38 -0.68 9.34
CA PHE A 4 -9.76 -0.76 8.02
C PHE A 4 -8.26 -0.61 8.21
N ALA A 5 -7.52 -1.62 7.78
CA ALA A 5 -6.06 -1.65 7.92
C ALA A 5 -5.42 -1.30 6.58
N VAL A 6 -4.48 -0.37 6.60
CA VAL A 6 -3.65 -0.06 5.43
C VAL A 6 -2.25 -0.57 5.72
N HIS A 7 -1.81 -1.53 4.93
CA HIS A 7 -0.50 -2.16 5.07
C HIS A 7 0.46 -1.66 4.00
N GLN A 8 1.69 -1.43 4.40
CA GLN A 8 2.75 -1.09 3.48
C GLN A 8 3.97 -1.95 3.78
N ALA A 9 4.49 -2.62 2.77
CA ALA A 9 5.70 -3.43 2.87
C ALA A 9 6.66 -3.04 1.75
N SER A 10 7.92 -2.81 2.08
CA SER A 10 8.93 -2.43 1.12
C SER A 10 10.24 -3.15 1.43
N THR A 11 10.89 -3.68 0.40
CA THR A 11 12.21 -4.29 0.57
C THR A 11 13.32 -3.25 0.65
N LEU A 12 13.08 -2.04 0.17
CA LEU A 12 14.09 -1.01 0.14
C LEU A 12 14.55 -0.61 1.54
N CYS A 13 13.61 -0.46 2.46
CA CYS A 13 13.89 -0.04 3.84
C CYS A 13 13.69 -1.15 4.85
N GLY A 14 13.21 -2.30 4.42
CA GLY A 14 12.82 -3.37 5.34
C GLY A 14 11.68 -2.99 6.26
N GLU A 15 10.97 -1.92 5.95
CA GLU A 15 9.90 -1.42 6.80
C GLU A 15 8.56 -2.01 6.40
N ASN A 16 7.87 -2.54 7.42
CA ASN A 16 6.48 -2.94 7.29
C ASN A 16 5.68 -2.06 8.22
N GLU A 17 4.69 -1.37 7.69
CA GLU A 17 3.84 -0.50 8.48
C GLU A 17 2.38 -0.88 8.28
N THR A 18 1.63 -0.89 9.38
CA THR A 18 0.18 -1.09 9.35
C THR A 18 -0.47 -0.01 10.17
N LYS A 19 -1.41 0.71 9.57
CA LYS A 19 -2.23 1.70 10.28
C LYS A 19 -3.69 1.30 10.23
N LEU A 20 -4.38 1.51 11.34
CA LEU A 20 -5.79 1.19 11.48
C LEU A 20 -6.63 2.46 11.40
N TYR A 21 -7.76 2.37 10.71
CA TYR A 21 -8.69 3.48 10.53
C TYR A 21 -10.10 3.00 10.86
N SER A 22 -10.87 3.85 11.53
CA SER A 22 -12.28 3.56 11.80
C SER A 22 -13.18 3.90 10.61
N SER A 23 -12.69 4.73 9.70
CA SER A 23 -13.45 5.17 8.53
C SER A 23 -12.90 4.53 7.26
N PRO A 24 -13.76 3.92 6.42
CA PRO A 24 -13.31 3.39 5.14
C PRO A 24 -12.81 4.49 4.20
N VAL A 25 -13.36 5.69 4.30
CA VAL A 25 -12.94 6.82 3.48
C VAL A 25 -11.51 7.22 3.83
N ASP A 26 -11.19 7.34 5.11
CA ASP A 26 -9.86 7.71 5.57
C ASP A 26 -8.81 6.65 5.16
N ALA A 27 -9.16 5.38 5.29
CA ALA A 27 -8.29 4.31 4.86
C ALA A 27 -8.04 4.35 3.35
N ARG A 28 -9.08 4.61 2.56
CA ARG A 28 -8.97 4.70 1.12
C ARG A 28 -8.10 5.90 0.70
N VAL A 29 -8.24 7.03 1.36
CA VAL A 29 -7.42 8.20 1.11
C VAL A 29 -5.96 7.87 1.35
N ARG A 30 -5.66 7.21 2.47
CA ARG A 30 -4.27 6.84 2.79
C ARG A 30 -3.71 5.83 1.79
N TYR A 31 -4.49 4.85 1.40
CA TYR A 31 -4.10 3.87 0.40
C TYR A 31 -3.71 4.57 -0.92
N THR A 32 -4.56 5.48 -1.38
CA THR A 32 -4.32 6.24 -2.62
C THR A 32 -3.09 7.15 -2.49
N GLU A 33 -2.91 7.81 -1.35
CA GLU A 33 -1.76 8.66 -1.10
C GLU A 33 -0.45 7.88 -1.19
N LEU A 34 -0.40 6.69 -0.59
CA LEU A 34 0.79 5.85 -0.61
C LEU A 34 1.15 5.41 -2.03
N ILE A 35 0.15 5.05 -2.83
CA ILE A 35 0.36 4.68 -4.22
C ILE A 35 0.88 5.88 -5.02
N THR A 36 0.26 7.04 -4.86
CA THR A 36 0.65 8.26 -5.56
C THR A 36 2.09 8.65 -5.20
N GLU A 37 2.42 8.59 -3.93
CA GLU A 37 3.76 8.88 -3.46
C GLU A 37 4.80 7.92 -4.06
N TYR A 38 4.48 6.64 -4.08
CA TYR A 38 5.37 5.64 -4.67
C TYR A 38 5.59 5.88 -6.16
N LEU A 39 4.51 6.13 -6.90
CA LEU A 39 4.59 6.38 -8.34
C LEU A 39 5.36 7.66 -8.67
N SER A 40 5.33 8.65 -7.78
CA SER A 40 6.05 9.90 -8.00
C SER A 40 7.57 9.77 -7.87
N ARG A 41 8.05 8.67 -7.28
CA ARG A 41 9.50 8.45 -7.12
C ARG A 41 10.17 7.91 -8.39
N GLY A 42 9.38 7.58 -9.37
CA GLY A 42 9.76 7.06 -10.36
C GLY A 42 10.15 6.47 -11.56
N ASP A 43 11.30 6.05 -11.64
CA ASP A 43 11.83 5.45 -12.85
C ASP A 43 11.79 3.93 -12.77
N ASP A 44 11.52 3.26 -13.90
CA ASP A 44 11.61 1.80 -14.06
C ASP A 44 10.70 0.99 -13.13
N LEU A 45 9.53 1.55 -12.83
CA LEU A 45 8.55 0.85 -12.00
C LEU A 45 7.69 -0.09 -12.85
N HIS A 46 7.61 -1.34 -12.41
CA HIS A 46 6.69 -2.32 -13.00
C HIS A 46 5.53 -2.54 -12.06
N ILE A 47 4.34 -2.14 -12.49
CA ILE A 47 3.13 -2.37 -11.72
C ILE A 47 2.65 -3.79 -12.03
N LEU A 48 2.74 -4.66 -11.03
CA LEU A 48 2.35 -6.06 -11.17
C LEU A 48 0.89 -6.27 -10.81
N GLU A 49 0.36 -5.46 -9.88
CA GLU A 49 -1.04 -5.52 -9.51
C GLU A 49 -1.49 -4.15 -9.02
N HIS A 50 -2.67 -3.73 -9.43
CA HIS A 50 -3.26 -2.48 -8.96
C HIS A 50 -4.78 -2.63 -8.97
N THR A 51 -5.33 -2.99 -7.80
CA THR A 51 -6.77 -3.15 -7.61
C THR A 51 -7.27 -2.15 -6.58
N ASP A 52 -8.55 -2.22 -6.23
CA ASP A 52 -9.15 -1.35 -5.21
C ASP A 52 -8.59 -1.60 -3.81
N HIS A 53 -7.94 -2.72 -3.60
CA HIS A 53 -7.49 -3.10 -2.25
C HIS A 53 -6.04 -3.61 -2.20
N GLU A 54 -5.37 -3.74 -3.33
CA GLU A 54 -3.96 -4.18 -3.34
C GLU A 54 -3.19 -3.53 -4.49
N PHE A 55 -2.00 -3.05 -4.17
CA PHE A 55 -1.05 -2.52 -5.14
C PHE A 55 0.28 -3.21 -4.92
N TYR A 56 0.84 -3.75 -5.98
CA TYR A 56 2.14 -4.41 -5.94
C TYR A 56 2.96 -3.95 -7.14
N ALA A 57 4.15 -3.45 -6.88
CA ALA A 57 5.04 -2.99 -7.93
C ALA A 57 6.49 -3.29 -7.56
N ASP A 58 7.33 -3.48 -8.57
CA ASP A 58 8.75 -3.61 -8.36
C ASP A 58 9.54 -2.54 -9.11
N ASN A 59 10.80 -2.42 -8.75
CA ASN A 59 11.75 -1.57 -9.43
C ASN A 59 12.92 -2.44 -9.83
N GLU A 60 12.98 -2.79 -11.11
CA GLU A 60 14.00 -3.71 -11.61
C GLU A 60 15.41 -3.17 -11.44
N SER A 61 15.62 -1.88 -11.66
CA SER A 61 16.97 -1.32 -11.57
C SER A 61 17.51 -1.30 -10.15
N ALA A 62 16.63 -1.20 -9.14
CA ALA A 62 17.02 -1.22 -7.74
C ALA A 62 16.90 -2.61 -7.10
N GLY A 63 16.24 -3.55 -7.76
CA GLY A 63 15.98 -4.87 -7.20
C GLY A 63 15.06 -4.86 -5.99
N THR A 64 14.14 -3.89 -5.93
CA THR A 64 13.24 -3.71 -4.79
C THR A 64 11.79 -3.86 -5.20
N TYR A 65 10.93 -4.14 -4.22
CA TYR A 65 9.49 -4.12 -4.46
C TYR A 65 8.77 -3.33 -3.36
N ASN A 66 7.55 -2.91 -3.66
CA ASN A 66 6.69 -2.25 -2.71
C ASN A 66 5.27 -2.80 -2.85
N ARG A 67 4.65 -3.09 -1.71
CA ARG A 67 3.29 -3.61 -1.66
C ARG A 67 2.47 -2.74 -0.72
N ILE A 68 1.30 -2.33 -1.18
CA ILE A 68 0.36 -1.54 -0.39
C ILE A 68 -0.98 -2.26 -0.48
N ALA A 69 -1.60 -2.50 0.66
CA ALA A 69 -2.87 -3.22 0.72
C ALA A 69 -3.81 -2.56 1.71
N ILE A 70 -5.10 -2.67 1.44
CA ILE A 70 -6.15 -2.23 2.36
C ILE A 70 -7.03 -3.43 2.68
N GLU A 71 -7.32 -3.63 3.96
CA GLU A 71 -8.06 -4.78 4.44
C GLU A 71 -9.15 -4.33 5.40
N THR A 72 -10.32 -4.95 5.29
CA THR A 72 -11.40 -4.74 6.24
C THR A 72 -11.34 -5.82 7.32
N ILE A 73 -11.25 -5.40 8.56
CA ILE A 73 -11.19 -6.30 9.71
C ILE A 73 -12.47 -6.16 10.51
N LYS A 74 -13.17 -7.26 10.67
CA LYS A 74 -14.37 -7.29 11.51
C LYS A 74 -13.97 -7.47 12.97
N ILE A 75 -14.46 -6.58 13.81
CA ILE A 75 -14.30 -6.67 15.24
C ILE A 75 -15.66 -7.07 15.83
N GLN A 76 -15.68 -8.18 16.53
CA GLN A 76 -16.88 -8.68 17.16
C GLN A 76 -17.06 -8.12 18.56
#